data_7e1d0a6b135d1eb652af6a00621a0a28
#
_entry.id   7e1d0a6b135d1eb652af6a00621a0a28
#
_cell.length_a   1.000
_cell.length_b   1.000
_cell.length_c   1.000
_cell.angle_alpha   90.00
_cell.angle_beta   90.00
_cell.angle_gamma   90.00
#
_symmetry.space_group_name_H-M   'P 1'
#
loop_
_entity.id
_entity.type
_entity.pdbx_description
1 polymer ?
#
loop_
_entity_poly.entity_id
_entity_poly.type
_entity_poly.pdbx_seq_one_letter_code
_entity_poly.pdbx_strand_id
1 'polypeptide(L)'
;PKISYKTLWKFIIRAPHDEYTEEFLGDQIFEFQGKTYQRKDYNLISSQGYQMKASFIEPIESNRPSIEMPVVLYLHGNSSSRLEALNTAEVLLNKNINLFTIDFPGCGLSEGEYISLGYHEKDDVKIIIDFIENLPGVGKIGLWGRSMGAATALLYCHNDPRICAVCMDSPFEDFKKLAKELTLKQIKLPG
;
A
#
# COMPACT_ATOMS: atom_id res chain seq x y z
N PRO A 1 -9.90 -28.69 19.43
CA PRO A 1 -9.64 -27.57 20.34
C PRO A 1 -10.60 -26.43 20.01
N LYS A 2 -11.40 -25.96 21.00
CA LYS A 2 -12.28 -24.80 20.80
C LYS A 2 -11.38 -23.57 20.65
N ILE A 3 -11.36 -22.97 19.46
CA ILE A 3 -10.67 -21.71 19.22
C ILE A 3 -11.33 -20.65 20.13
N SER A 4 -10.58 -20.07 21.04
CA SER A 4 -11.08 -19.03 21.94
C SER A 4 -11.44 -17.78 21.11
N TYR A 5 -12.53 -17.10 21.47
CA TYR A 5 -12.91 -15.82 20.87
C TYR A 5 -11.74 -14.79 20.90
N LYS A 6 -10.91 -14.86 21.95
CA LYS A 6 -9.67 -14.05 22.06
C LYS A 6 -8.58 -14.41 21.02
N THR A 7 -8.67 -15.56 20.39
CA THR A 7 -7.70 -15.99 19.35
C THR A 7 -8.21 -15.63 17.96
N LEU A 8 -9.54 -15.58 17.79
CA LEU A 8 -10.17 -15.43 16.49
C LEU A 8 -9.92 -14.04 15.87
N TRP A 9 -10.03 -12.96 16.67
CA TRP A 9 -9.80 -11.60 16.18
C TRP A 9 -8.35 -11.36 15.79
N LYS A 10 -7.38 -12.05 16.42
CA LYS A 10 -5.97 -11.95 16.06
C LYS A 10 -5.71 -12.41 14.62
N PHE A 11 -6.44 -13.39 14.11
CA PHE A 11 -6.31 -13.80 12.71
C PHE A 11 -6.76 -12.73 11.72
N ILE A 12 -7.53 -11.74 12.16
CA ILE A 12 -8.00 -10.65 11.33
C ILE A 12 -7.01 -9.48 11.36
N ILE A 13 -6.62 -9.04 12.56
CA ILE A 13 -5.77 -7.85 12.73
C ILE A 13 -4.28 -8.15 12.81
N ARG A 14 -3.92 -9.43 12.99
CA ARG A 14 -2.55 -9.96 12.96
C ARG A 14 -2.53 -11.21 12.06
N ALA A 15 -3.00 -11.04 10.84
CA ALA A 15 -2.89 -12.10 9.85
C ALA A 15 -1.40 -12.39 9.58
N PRO A 16 -1.04 -13.60 9.10
CA PRO A 16 0.30 -13.87 8.62
C PRO A 16 0.71 -12.78 7.62
N HIS A 17 1.85 -12.13 7.86
CA HIS A 17 2.36 -11.08 7.00
C HIS A 17 3.32 -11.65 5.97
N ASP A 18 3.45 -10.97 4.83
CA ASP A 18 4.53 -11.24 3.89
C ASP A 18 5.86 -10.97 4.59
N GLU A 19 6.64 -12.02 4.81
CA GLU A 19 8.03 -11.92 5.24
C GLU A 19 8.90 -11.86 3.97
N TYR A 20 9.54 -10.73 3.72
CA TYR A 20 10.42 -10.55 2.58
C TYR A 20 11.70 -9.79 2.99
N THR A 21 12.72 -9.85 2.15
CA THR A 21 13.91 -9.00 2.26
C THR A 21 13.89 -7.93 1.17
N GLU A 22 14.65 -6.85 1.36
CA GLU A 22 14.71 -5.75 0.37
C GLU A 22 15.14 -6.21 -1.04
N GLU A 23 15.81 -7.37 -1.14
CA GLU A 23 16.21 -7.98 -2.41
C GLU A 23 15.01 -8.31 -3.31
N PHE A 24 13.84 -8.65 -2.71
CA PHE A 24 12.61 -8.93 -3.45
C PHE A 24 12.03 -7.69 -4.17
N LEU A 25 12.48 -6.49 -3.79
CA LEU A 25 12.10 -5.26 -4.50
C LEU A 25 12.84 -5.10 -5.84
N GLY A 26 13.83 -5.96 -6.13
CA GLY A 26 14.67 -5.87 -7.30
C GLY A 26 15.73 -4.76 -7.20
N ASP A 27 16.39 -4.47 -8.31
CA ASP A 27 17.44 -3.46 -8.39
C ASP A 27 16.90 -2.05 -8.16
N GLN A 28 17.73 -1.18 -7.59
CA GLN A 28 17.38 0.24 -7.42
C GLN A 28 17.35 1.00 -8.76
N ILE A 29 18.11 0.55 -9.75
CA ILE A 29 18.09 1.07 -11.12
C ILE A 29 17.80 -0.11 -12.03
N PHE A 30 16.77 0.03 -12.85
CA PHE A 30 16.34 -1.04 -13.76
C PHE A 30 15.83 -0.49 -15.09
N GLU A 31 15.86 -1.33 -16.10
CA GLU A 31 15.30 -1.01 -17.41
C GLU A 31 13.92 -1.65 -17.60
N PHE A 32 13.00 -0.86 -18.12
CA PHE A 32 11.68 -1.33 -18.49
C PHE A 32 11.24 -0.65 -19.78
N GLN A 33 10.94 -1.44 -20.82
CA GLN A 33 10.52 -0.99 -22.15
C GLN A 33 11.41 0.12 -22.77
N GLY A 34 12.73 -0.06 -22.65
CA GLY A 34 13.71 0.86 -23.23
C GLY A 34 13.87 2.18 -22.49
N LYS A 35 13.31 2.31 -21.29
CA LYS A 35 13.51 3.43 -20.37
C LYS A 35 14.15 2.93 -19.09
N THR A 36 15.02 3.76 -18.52
CA THR A 36 15.65 3.48 -17.23
C THR A 36 14.83 4.13 -16.12
N TYR A 37 14.56 3.38 -15.08
CA TYR A 37 13.84 3.79 -13.88
C TYR A 37 14.74 3.68 -12.67
N GLN A 38 14.41 4.43 -11.63
CA GLN A 38 15.04 4.33 -10.32
C GLN A 38 13.99 4.08 -9.24
N ARG A 39 14.34 3.23 -8.27
CA ARG A 39 13.61 3.07 -7.02
C ARG A 39 14.36 3.81 -5.92
N LYS A 40 13.66 4.67 -5.21
CA LYS A 40 14.15 5.35 -4.01
C LYS A 40 13.36 4.84 -2.80
N ASP A 41 14.08 4.36 -1.80
CA ASP A 41 13.46 3.83 -0.59
C ASP A 41 13.46 4.89 0.52
N TYR A 42 12.38 4.96 1.29
CA TYR A 42 12.17 5.94 2.35
C TYR A 42 11.69 5.27 3.64
N ASN A 43 11.98 5.93 4.76
CA ASN A 43 11.42 5.61 6.06
C ASN A 43 10.55 6.79 6.49
N LEU A 44 9.26 6.53 6.71
CA LEU A 44 8.30 7.52 7.18
C LEU A 44 7.85 7.14 8.58
N ILE A 45 7.33 8.08 9.33
CA ILE A 45 6.76 7.81 10.66
C ILE A 45 5.25 7.84 10.56
N SER A 46 4.60 6.77 10.96
CA SER A 46 3.15 6.61 10.96
C SER A 46 2.47 7.53 11.97
N SER A 47 1.15 7.67 11.87
CA SER A 47 0.31 8.40 12.82
C SER A 47 0.42 7.89 14.27
N GLN A 48 0.84 6.64 14.44
CA GLN A 48 1.04 5.98 15.72
C GLN A 48 2.51 5.95 16.18
N GLY A 49 3.43 6.57 15.43
CA GLY A 49 4.86 6.64 15.75
C GLY A 49 5.69 5.44 15.28
N TYR A 50 5.13 4.51 14.48
CA TYR A 50 5.87 3.40 13.91
C TYR A 50 6.62 3.81 12.64
N GLN A 51 7.80 3.23 12.41
CA GLN A 51 8.52 3.40 11.16
C GLN A 51 7.83 2.60 10.03
N MET A 52 7.46 3.28 8.96
CA MET A 52 6.92 2.70 7.73
C MET A 52 7.99 2.68 6.64
N LYS A 53 8.10 1.57 5.93
CA LYS A 53 8.95 1.43 4.75
C LYS A 53 8.18 1.81 3.50
N ALA A 54 8.78 2.63 2.66
CA ALA A 54 8.18 3.11 1.42
C ALA A 54 9.16 3.02 0.27
N SER A 55 8.65 2.92 -0.96
CA SER A 55 9.44 2.96 -2.18
C SER A 55 8.76 3.86 -3.21
N PHE A 56 9.56 4.68 -3.88
CA PHE A 56 9.14 5.52 -4.99
C PHE A 56 9.85 5.08 -6.26
N ILE A 57 9.09 4.73 -7.28
CA ILE A 57 9.58 4.31 -8.59
C ILE A 57 9.23 5.39 -9.61
N GLU A 58 10.26 5.93 -10.24
CA GLU A 58 10.15 6.98 -11.24
C GLU A 58 11.20 6.79 -12.35
N PRO A 59 11.01 7.32 -13.56
CA PRO A 59 12.07 7.33 -14.55
C PRO A 59 13.24 8.22 -14.09
N ILE A 60 14.46 7.88 -14.48
CA ILE A 60 15.60 8.77 -14.29
C ILE A 60 15.39 10.07 -15.08
N GLU A 61 16.08 11.15 -14.71
CA GLU A 61 15.85 12.49 -15.25
C GLU A 61 15.87 12.53 -16.79
N SER A 62 16.82 11.86 -17.42
CA SER A 62 16.94 11.79 -18.90
C SER A 62 15.77 11.06 -19.59
N ASN A 63 15.00 10.25 -18.90
CA ASN A 63 13.85 9.51 -19.41
C ASN A 63 12.50 10.12 -19.03
N ARG A 64 12.49 11.23 -18.30
CA ARG A 64 11.25 11.90 -17.89
C ARG A 64 10.61 12.60 -19.09
N PRO A 65 9.31 12.31 -19.37
CA PRO A 65 8.58 12.99 -20.43
C PRO A 65 8.14 14.42 -20.08
N SER A 66 8.13 14.78 -18.80
CA SER A 66 7.77 16.11 -18.31
C SER A 66 8.45 16.41 -16.98
N ILE A 67 8.51 17.70 -16.60
CA ILE A 67 9.08 18.15 -15.32
C ILE A 67 8.26 17.57 -14.16
N GLU A 68 6.92 17.66 -14.24
CA GLU A 68 6.01 17.10 -13.26
C GLU A 68 5.34 15.85 -13.84
N MET A 69 5.32 14.78 -13.08
CA MET A 69 4.71 13.51 -13.46
C MET A 69 3.64 13.10 -12.44
N PRO A 70 2.53 12.53 -12.90
CA PRO A 70 1.55 11.98 -11.97
C PRO A 70 2.14 10.83 -11.19
N VAL A 71 1.65 10.62 -9.99
CA VAL A 71 2.01 9.51 -9.12
C VAL A 71 0.76 8.78 -8.63
N VAL A 72 0.84 7.48 -8.56
CA VAL A 72 -0.15 6.64 -7.87
C VAL A 72 0.48 6.12 -6.58
N LEU A 73 -0.16 6.42 -5.46
CA LEU A 73 0.11 5.75 -4.18
C LEU A 73 -0.66 4.44 -4.15
N TYR A 74 0.08 3.33 -4.14
CA TYR A 74 -0.49 2.00 -4.01
C TYR A 74 -0.61 1.59 -2.55
N LEU A 75 -1.81 1.16 -2.15
CA LEU A 75 -2.16 0.72 -0.80
C LEU A 75 -2.47 -0.77 -0.83
N HIS A 76 -1.59 -1.57 -0.25
CA HIS A 76 -1.68 -3.04 -0.29
C HIS A 76 -2.83 -3.61 0.55
N GLY A 77 -3.18 -4.85 0.28
CA GLY A 77 -4.19 -5.58 1.02
C GLY A 77 -3.70 -6.06 2.39
N ASN A 78 -4.64 -6.57 3.20
CA ASN A 78 -4.30 -7.25 4.46
C ASN A 78 -3.35 -8.43 4.19
N SER A 79 -2.40 -8.67 5.08
CA SER A 79 -1.38 -9.73 4.98
C SER A 79 -0.43 -9.61 3.79
N SER A 80 -0.39 -8.47 3.13
CA SER A 80 0.50 -8.19 2.01
C SER A 80 1.54 -7.13 2.38
N SER A 81 2.25 -6.63 1.39
CA SER A 81 3.34 -5.67 1.55
C SER A 81 3.42 -4.75 0.31
N ARG A 82 4.37 -3.81 0.32
CA ARG A 82 4.67 -2.96 -0.83
C ARG A 82 5.08 -3.73 -2.08
N LEU A 83 5.48 -5.01 -1.95
CA LEU A 83 5.77 -5.87 -3.09
C LEU A 83 4.55 -6.07 -3.99
N GLU A 84 3.34 -6.05 -3.42
CA GLU A 84 2.10 -6.20 -4.17
C GLU A 84 1.97 -5.16 -5.29
N ALA A 85 2.46 -3.94 -5.04
CA ALA A 85 2.43 -2.84 -5.99
C ALA A 85 3.26 -3.10 -7.26
N LEU A 86 4.27 -3.96 -7.20
CA LEU A 86 5.11 -4.29 -8.36
C LEU A 86 4.30 -4.93 -9.47
N ASN A 87 3.20 -5.62 -9.15
CA ASN A 87 2.28 -6.16 -10.14
C ASN A 87 1.55 -5.08 -10.95
N THR A 88 1.45 -3.86 -10.41
CA THR A 88 0.81 -2.72 -11.09
C THR A 88 1.81 -1.80 -11.78
N ALA A 89 3.11 -1.97 -11.47
CA ALA A 89 4.17 -1.11 -11.98
C ALA A 89 4.16 -1.07 -13.52
N GLU A 90 4.02 -2.22 -14.19
CA GLU A 90 3.97 -2.27 -15.65
C GLU A 90 2.87 -1.38 -16.22
N VAL A 91 1.67 -1.44 -15.65
CA VAL A 91 0.51 -0.66 -16.12
C VAL A 91 0.76 0.84 -15.95
N LEU A 92 1.30 1.25 -14.81
CA LEU A 92 1.53 2.65 -14.47
C LEU A 92 2.69 3.25 -15.24
N LEU A 93 3.84 2.57 -15.25
CA LEU A 93 5.06 3.06 -15.91
C LEU A 93 4.87 3.20 -17.42
N ASN A 94 4.10 2.31 -18.06
CA ASN A 94 3.72 2.42 -19.47
C ASN A 94 2.88 3.67 -19.79
N LYS A 95 2.21 4.23 -18.80
CA LYS A 95 1.42 5.47 -18.92
C LYS A 95 2.18 6.70 -18.43
N ASN A 96 3.48 6.59 -18.16
CA ASN A 96 4.30 7.63 -17.54
C ASN A 96 3.72 8.11 -16.21
N ILE A 97 3.22 7.19 -15.40
CA ILE A 97 2.73 7.42 -14.04
C ILE A 97 3.74 6.81 -13.07
N ASN A 98 4.25 7.61 -12.16
CA ASN A 98 5.13 7.15 -11.08
C ASN A 98 4.37 6.26 -10.11
N LEU A 99 5.06 5.35 -9.46
CA LEU A 99 4.51 4.47 -8.44
C LEU A 99 5.13 4.79 -7.08
N PHE A 100 4.30 5.11 -6.10
CA PHE A 100 4.68 5.16 -4.70
C PHE A 100 3.99 4.01 -3.96
N THR A 101 4.72 3.29 -3.13
CA THR A 101 4.18 2.15 -2.38
C THR A 101 4.77 2.09 -0.99
N ILE A 102 4.03 1.51 -0.06
CA ILE A 102 4.40 1.42 1.36
C ILE A 102 4.13 0.03 1.91
N ASP A 103 4.80 -0.28 3.02
CA ASP A 103 4.32 -1.26 3.99
C ASP A 103 3.58 -0.51 5.09
N PHE A 104 2.29 -0.79 5.31
CA PHE A 104 1.56 -0.26 6.45
C PHE A 104 2.14 -0.78 7.78
N PRO A 105 1.96 -0.06 8.90
CA PRO A 105 2.34 -0.58 10.22
C PRO A 105 1.78 -1.98 10.46
N GLY A 106 2.63 -2.88 10.98
CA GLY A 106 2.29 -4.29 11.16
C GLY A 106 2.33 -5.14 9.89
N CYS A 107 2.84 -4.62 8.77
CA CYS A 107 2.99 -5.35 7.50
C CYS A 107 4.41 -5.22 6.94
N GLY A 108 4.82 -6.20 6.14
CA GLY A 108 6.11 -6.21 5.45
C GLY A 108 7.30 -5.92 6.36
N LEU A 109 8.11 -4.92 6.00
CA LEU A 109 9.29 -4.50 6.75
C LEU A 109 9.03 -3.29 7.67
N SER A 110 7.79 -2.83 7.78
CA SER A 110 7.40 -1.76 8.69
C SER A 110 7.28 -2.24 10.13
N GLU A 111 7.46 -1.33 11.08
CA GLU A 111 7.23 -1.61 12.49
C GLU A 111 5.74 -1.78 12.80
N GLY A 112 5.46 -2.22 14.02
CA GLY A 112 4.09 -2.48 14.47
C GLY A 112 3.76 -3.97 14.45
N GLU A 113 2.62 -4.31 15.04
CA GLU A 113 2.19 -5.70 15.21
C GLU A 113 0.80 -5.95 14.64
N TYR A 114 -0.02 -4.91 14.58
CA TYR A 114 -1.44 -5.01 14.26
C TYR A 114 -1.83 -4.04 13.15
N ILE A 115 -2.79 -4.47 12.35
CA ILE A 115 -3.50 -3.63 11.39
C ILE A 115 -4.88 -3.25 11.92
N SER A 116 -5.46 -2.19 11.39
CA SER A 116 -6.78 -1.69 11.78
C SER A 116 -7.83 -1.70 10.66
N LEU A 117 -7.48 -2.30 9.52
CA LEU A 117 -8.34 -2.47 8.34
C LEU A 117 -8.92 -1.14 7.81
N GLY A 118 -8.10 -0.10 7.80
CA GLY A 118 -8.40 1.23 7.27
C GLY A 118 -8.56 2.31 8.35
N TYR A 119 -8.77 1.95 9.62
CA TYR A 119 -9.06 2.94 10.66
C TYR A 119 -7.87 3.85 10.97
N HIS A 120 -6.70 3.31 11.24
CA HIS A 120 -5.46 4.07 11.43
C HIS A 120 -4.72 4.29 10.10
N GLU A 121 -4.81 3.33 9.19
CA GLU A 121 -4.13 3.39 7.91
C GLU A 121 -4.53 4.63 7.09
N LYS A 122 -5.78 5.13 7.22
CA LYS A 122 -6.20 6.38 6.56
C LYS A 122 -5.43 7.61 7.05
N ASP A 123 -5.04 7.64 8.34
CA ASP A 123 -4.26 8.73 8.91
C ASP A 123 -2.80 8.65 8.46
N ASP A 124 -2.29 7.43 8.24
CA ASP A 124 -0.98 7.19 7.66
C ASP A 124 -0.95 7.62 6.19
N VAL A 125 -2.03 7.37 5.43
CA VAL A 125 -2.15 7.87 4.03
C VAL A 125 -1.99 9.37 3.99
N LYS A 126 -2.55 10.13 4.95
CA LYS A 126 -2.35 11.59 5.00
C LYS A 126 -0.87 11.96 5.09
N ILE A 127 -0.13 11.32 5.99
CA ILE A 127 1.32 11.57 6.17
C ILE A 127 2.08 11.27 4.87
N ILE A 128 1.72 10.18 4.20
CA ILE A 128 2.36 9.77 2.96
C ILE A 128 2.05 10.77 1.83
N ILE A 129 0.80 11.23 1.70
CA ILE A 129 0.43 12.24 0.72
C ILE A 129 1.15 13.57 0.97
N ASP A 130 1.24 14.00 2.24
CA ASP A 130 2.01 15.19 2.62
C ASP A 130 3.50 15.05 2.25
N PHE A 131 4.06 13.86 2.34
CA PHE A 131 5.43 13.56 1.91
C PHE A 131 5.55 13.57 0.38
N ILE A 132 4.67 12.87 -0.33
CA ILE A 132 4.69 12.76 -1.80
C ILE A 132 4.58 14.15 -2.46
N GLU A 133 3.70 15.01 -1.96
CA GLU A 133 3.50 16.38 -2.49
C GLU A 133 4.79 17.22 -2.46
N ASN A 134 5.68 16.94 -1.50
CA ASN A 134 6.96 17.64 -1.37
C ASN A 134 8.12 16.99 -2.16
N LEU A 135 7.87 15.87 -2.85
CA LEU A 135 8.89 15.26 -3.70
C LEU A 135 9.09 16.07 -5.00
N PRO A 136 10.33 16.26 -5.44
CA PRO A 136 10.60 16.98 -6.70
C PRO A 136 9.95 16.28 -7.90
N GLY A 137 9.28 17.06 -8.73
CA GLY A 137 8.72 16.59 -10.00
C GLY A 137 7.49 15.69 -9.86
N VAL A 138 6.83 15.72 -8.72
CA VAL A 138 5.50 15.12 -8.52
C VAL A 138 4.43 16.13 -8.90
N GLY A 139 3.49 15.68 -9.73
CA GLY A 139 2.31 16.43 -10.14
C GLY A 139 1.05 15.88 -9.46
N LYS A 140 0.08 15.43 -10.26
CA LYS A 140 -1.20 14.90 -9.75
C LYS A 140 -1.01 13.60 -8.97
N ILE A 141 -1.76 13.43 -7.89
CA ILE A 141 -1.72 12.25 -7.02
C ILE A 141 -3.01 11.45 -7.18
N GLY A 142 -2.87 10.15 -7.46
CA GLY A 142 -3.96 9.19 -7.43
C GLY A 142 -3.72 8.12 -6.36
N LEU A 143 -4.78 7.42 -5.96
CA LEU A 143 -4.72 6.27 -5.08
C LEU A 143 -5.10 5.00 -5.82
N TRP A 144 -4.41 3.90 -5.55
CA TRP A 144 -4.83 2.57 -5.95
C TRP A 144 -4.76 1.64 -4.76
N GLY A 145 -5.89 1.16 -4.30
CA GLY A 145 -5.95 0.27 -3.15
C GLY A 145 -6.57 -1.07 -3.48
N ARG A 146 -6.06 -2.14 -2.84
CA ARG A 146 -6.65 -3.48 -2.91
C ARG A 146 -7.15 -3.91 -1.53
N SER A 147 -8.38 -4.44 -1.47
CA SER A 147 -9.01 -4.96 -0.25
C SER A 147 -8.94 -3.95 0.92
N MET A 148 -8.14 -4.18 1.96
CA MET A 148 -7.88 -3.22 3.05
C MET A 148 -7.41 -1.86 2.50
N GLY A 149 -6.47 -1.87 1.55
CA GLY A 149 -5.98 -0.65 0.91
C GLY A 149 -7.07 0.10 0.14
N ALA A 150 -8.00 -0.63 -0.50
CA ALA A 150 -9.15 -0.01 -1.17
C ALA A 150 -10.11 0.65 -0.17
N ALA A 151 -10.39 -0.01 0.95
CA ALA A 151 -11.19 0.58 2.04
C ALA A 151 -10.49 1.82 2.64
N THR A 152 -9.17 1.73 2.85
CA THR A 152 -8.36 2.85 3.34
C THR A 152 -8.40 4.04 2.38
N ALA A 153 -8.23 3.79 1.07
CA ALA A 153 -8.33 4.82 0.03
C ALA A 153 -9.69 5.52 0.07
N LEU A 154 -10.78 4.76 0.19
CA LEU A 154 -12.14 5.29 0.26
C LEU A 154 -12.36 6.14 1.52
N LEU A 155 -11.88 5.67 2.67
CA LEU A 155 -12.00 6.39 3.94
C LEU A 155 -11.21 7.72 3.94
N TYR A 156 -10.14 7.80 3.16
CA TYR A 156 -9.29 8.98 3.08
C TYR A 156 -9.71 9.99 2.02
N CYS A 157 -9.96 9.54 0.78
CA CYS A 157 -9.98 10.39 -0.41
C CYS A 157 -11.06 11.49 -0.39
N HIS A 158 -12.17 11.30 0.32
CA HIS A 158 -13.27 12.26 0.32
C HIS A 158 -12.93 13.60 1.01
N ASN A 159 -11.89 13.63 1.82
CA ASN A 159 -11.47 14.82 2.58
C ASN A 159 -10.22 15.51 2.02
N ASP A 160 -9.60 14.96 0.96
CA ASP A 160 -8.35 15.51 0.43
C ASP A 160 -8.49 15.89 -1.06
N PRO A 161 -8.60 17.18 -1.39
CA PRO A 161 -8.75 17.63 -2.78
C PRO A 161 -7.52 17.40 -3.66
N ARG A 162 -6.37 17.03 -3.08
CA ARG A 162 -5.15 16.68 -3.83
C ARG A 162 -5.29 15.36 -4.57
N ILE A 163 -6.23 14.51 -4.15
CA ILE A 163 -6.46 13.21 -4.79
C ILE A 163 -7.34 13.40 -6.02
N CYS A 164 -6.73 13.21 -7.19
CA CYS A 164 -7.42 13.42 -8.47
C CYS A 164 -8.11 12.17 -9.02
N ALA A 165 -7.75 10.98 -8.55
CA ALA A 165 -8.32 9.71 -8.99
C ALA A 165 -8.16 8.62 -7.92
N VAL A 166 -9.09 7.68 -7.88
CA VAL A 166 -9.04 6.52 -6.97
C VAL A 166 -9.40 5.26 -7.75
N CYS A 167 -8.53 4.25 -7.70
CA CYS A 167 -8.80 2.91 -8.17
C CYS A 167 -8.99 1.99 -6.96
N MET A 168 -10.13 1.32 -6.87
CA MET A 168 -10.47 0.43 -5.77
C MET A 168 -10.63 -0.99 -6.28
N ASP A 169 -9.72 -1.87 -5.88
CA ASP A 169 -9.79 -3.29 -6.17
C ASP A 169 -10.34 -4.05 -4.97
N SER A 170 -11.50 -4.66 -5.15
CA SER A 170 -12.13 -5.54 -4.16
C SER A 170 -12.32 -4.92 -2.76
N PRO A 171 -12.88 -3.69 -2.63
CA PRO A 171 -13.19 -3.10 -1.34
C PRO A 171 -14.25 -3.94 -0.61
N PHE A 172 -14.20 -3.96 0.71
CA PHE A 172 -15.26 -4.56 1.51
C PHE A 172 -16.26 -3.48 1.98
N GLU A 173 -17.55 -3.86 1.99
CA GLU A 173 -18.66 -2.96 2.33
C GLU A 173 -18.79 -2.75 3.85
N ASP A 174 -18.60 -3.81 4.63
CA ASP A 174 -18.85 -3.82 6.08
C ASP A 174 -17.82 -4.70 6.78
N PHE A 175 -17.16 -4.13 7.79
CA PHE A 175 -16.15 -4.82 8.57
C PHE A 175 -16.70 -6.03 9.33
N LYS A 176 -17.93 -5.93 9.89
CA LYS A 176 -18.53 -7.04 10.64
C LYS A 176 -18.84 -8.21 9.72
N LYS A 177 -19.31 -7.90 8.49
CA LYS A 177 -19.59 -8.91 7.47
C LYS A 177 -18.29 -9.59 7.03
N LEU A 178 -17.25 -8.82 6.73
CA LEU A 178 -15.92 -9.34 6.40
C LEU A 178 -15.35 -10.22 7.52
N ALA A 179 -15.37 -9.76 8.76
CA ALA A 179 -14.87 -10.50 9.92
C ALA A 179 -15.62 -11.83 10.11
N LYS A 180 -16.94 -11.83 9.90
CA LYS A 180 -17.76 -13.04 9.95
C LYS A 180 -17.40 -14.04 8.83
N GLU A 181 -17.19 -13.55 7.61
CA GLU A 181 -16.83 -14.39 6.46
C GLU A 181 -15.44 -15.01 6.64
N LEU A 182 -14.44 -14.22 7.07
CA LEU A 182 -13.11 -14.71 7.37
C LEU A 182 -13.12 -15.77 8.48
N THR A 183 -13.89 -15.53 9.54
CA THR A 183 -14.09 -16.48 10.63
C THR A 183 -14.71 -17.80 10.15
N LEU A 184 -15.74 -17.73 9.32
CA LEU A 184 -16.43 -18.92 8.79
C LEU A 184 -15.52 -19.73 7.85
N LYS A 185 -14.66 -19.08 7.07
CA LYS A 185 -13.65 -19.74 6.23
C LYS A 185 -12.63 -20.51 7.06
N GLN A 186 -12.19 -19.97 8.19
CA GLN A 186 -11.24 -20.62 9.10
C GLN A 186 -11.85 -21.84 9.82
N ILE A 187 -13.16 -21.80 10.12
CA ILE A 187 -13.88 -22.89 10.83
C ILE A 187 -14.24 -24.05 9.86
N LYS A 188 -14.32 -23.81 8.57
CA LYS A 188 -14.70 -24.79 7.54
C LYS A 188 -13.56 -25.66 7.02
N LEU A 189 -12.44 -25.77 7.71
CA LEU A 189 -11.37 -26.72 7.42
C LEU A 189 -11.32 -27.85 8.46
N PRO A 190 -12.14 -28.89 8.36
CA PRO A 190 -11.68 -30.22 8.70
C PRO A 190 -11.15 -30.83 7.41
N GLY A 191 -9.90 -31.32 7.48
CA GLY A 191 -9.28 -32.12 6.46
C GLY A 191 -10.03 -33.40 6.13
#